data_94ed3912cdb5f2b00a357922aaf862cb
#
_entry.id   94ed3912cdb5f2b00a357922aaf862cb
#
_cell.length_a   1.000
_cell.length_b   1.000
_cell.length_c   1.000
_cell.angle_alpha   90.00
_cell.angle_beta   90.00
_cell.angle_gamma   90.00
#
_symmetry.space_group_name_H-M   'P 1'
#
loop_
_entity.id
_entity.type
_entity.pdbx_description
1 polymer ?
#
loop_
_entity_poly.entity_id
_entity_poly.type
_entity_poly.pdbx_seq_one_letter_code
_entity_poly.pdbx_strand_id
1 'polypeptide(L)'
;MEEEILIENEIQLVAFKLGREEYCISILQVQEIKRMTDITRVPHTPDYVRGVMNLRGSVLPVVDLKKRLGLESNDFTDDTRIIIVKVEDLSVGLIVDAVSEVMTIEQKSIENAQSVVSGVAANYLDGVGKLDNRLLILLNLEAIIGINQETAKIS
;
A
#
# COMPACT_ATOMS: atom_id res chain seq x y z
N MET A 1 -1.17 32.87 4.49
CA MET A 1 -0.50 32.55 3.24
C MET A 1 0.72 31.66 3.46
N GLU A 2 1.63 32.07 4.33
CA GLU A 2 2.79 31.24 4.62
C GLU A 2 2.42 29.92 5.25
N GLU A 3 1.39 29.90 6.08
CA GLU A 3 0.92 28.67 6.71
C GLU A 3 0.36 27.70 5.68
N GLU A 4 -0.34 28.19 4.68
CA GLU A 4 -0.85 27.34 3.62
C GLU A 4 0.27 26.70 2.81
N ILE A 5 1.32 27.46 2.55
CA ILE A 5 2.47 26.95 1.83
C ILE A 5 3.17 25.85 2.63
N LEU A 6 3.29 26.04 3.95
CA LEU A 6 3.89 25.03 4.81
C LEU A 6 3.07 23.76 4.87
N ILE A 7 1.74 23.90 4.94
CA ILE A 7 0.84 22.74 4.95
C ILE A 7 0.92 21.95 3.64
N GLU A 8 1.05 22.65 2.53
CA GLU A 8 1.17 22.01 1.22
C GLU A 8 2.45 21.20 1.08
N ASN A 9 3.47 21.53 1.85
CA ASN A 9 4.75 20.83 1.81
C ASN A 9 4.80 19.61 2.71
N GLU A 10 3.72 19.34 3.42
CA GLU A 10 3.65 18.18 4.30
C GLU A 10 2.67 17.17 3.75
N ILE A 11 3.01 15.90 3.93
CA ILE A 11 2.11 14.81 3.53
C ILE A 11 1.89 13.90 4.72
N GLN A 12 0.68 13.38 4.81
CA GLN A 12 0.34 12.40 5.84
C GLN A 12 0.38 11.01 5.24
N LEU A 13 1.04 10.11 5.94
CA LEU A 13 1.28 8.76 5.48
C LEU A 13 0.79 7.76 6.52
N VAL A 14 0.27 6.66 6.02
CA VAL A 14 0.00 5.49 6.86
C VAL A 14 1.19 4.56 6.69
N ALA A 15 1.88 4.28 7.79
CA ALA A 15 3.02 3.38 7.79
C ALA A 15 2.60 1.99 8.22
N PHE A 16 3.13 1.00 7.54
CA PHE A 16 2.84 -0.40 7.84
C PHE A 16 4.07 -1.25 7.59
N LYS A 17 4.05 -2.46 8.10
CA LYS A 17 5.19 -3.37 7.99
C LYS A 17 4.92 -4.46 6.99
N LEU A 18 5.95 -4.75 6.20
CA LEU A 18 6.02 -5.93 5.35
C LEU A 18 7.37 -6.57 5.64
N GLY A 19 7.35 -7.71 6.33
CA GLY A 19 8.58 -8.31 6.80
C GLY A 19 9.27 -7.43 7.82
N ARG A 20 10.51 -7.07 7.53
CA ARG A 20 11.33 -6.27 8.46
C ARG A 20 11.30 -4.78 8.17
N GLU A 21 10.66 -4.37 7.10
CA GLU A 21 10.76 -2.99 6.64
C GLU A 21 9.45 -2.28 6.74
N GLU A 22 9.52 -0.97 6.86
CA GLU A 22 8.34 -0.13 6.91
C GLU A 22 8.06 0.48 5.54
N TYR A 23 6.82 0.36 5.13
CA TYR A 23 6.33 0.96 3.90
C TYR A 23 5.24 1.96 4.27
N CYS A 24 4.95 2.86 3.38
CA CYS A 24 3.90 3.83 3.63
C CYS A 24 3.16 4.20 2.36
N ILE A 25 1.94 4.68 2.56
CA ILE A 25 1.09 5.18 1.48
C ILE A 25 0.40 6.45 1.97
N SER A 26 -0.09 7.25 1.03
CA SER A 26 -0.80 8.46 1.38
C SER A 26 -2.09 8.14 2.11
N ILE A 27 -2.34 8.85 3.21
CA ILE A 27 -3.59 8.67 3.96
C ILE A 27 -4.80 9.03 3.09
N LEU A 28 -4.61 9.88 2.09
CA LEU A 28 -5.71 10.26 1.20
C LEU A 28 -6.24 9.10 0.38
N GLN A 29 -5.43 8.05 0.21
CA GLN A 29 -5.85 6.87 -0.53
C GLN A 29 -6.46 5.80 0.36
N VAL A 30 -6.36 5.93 1.67
CA VAL A 30 -6.86 4.93 2.61
C VAL A 30 -8.32 5.19 2.91
N GLN A 31 -9.16 4.18 2.65
CA GLN A 31 -10.58 4.24 3.01
C GLN A 31 -10.80 3.69 4.41
N GLU A 32 -10.15 2.57 4.73
CA GLU A 32 -10.44 1.85 5.96
C GLU A 32 -9.31 0.87 6.24
N ILE A 33 -9.08 0.57 7.51
CA ILE A 33 -8.14 -0.46 7.94
C ILE A 33 -8.93 -1.49 8.74
N LYS A 34 -8.82 -2.75 8.35
CA LYS A 34 -9.60 -3.82 8.97
C LYS A 34 -8.70 -4.96 9.41
N ARG A 35 -9.18 -5.73 10.35
CA ARG A 35 -8.55 -7.01 10.67
C ARG A 35 -8.82 -7.98 9.53
N MET A 36 -8.07 -9.06 9.52
CA MET A 36 -8.31 -10.11 8.53
C MET A 36 -9.74 -10.60 8.63
N THR A 37 -10.36 -10.83 7.49
CA THR A 37 -11.72 -11.29 7.37
C THR A 37 -11.76 -12.41 6.33
N ASP A 38 -12.91 -13.00 6.13
CA ASP A 38 -13.07 -14.05 5.14
C ASP A 38 -12.85 -13.51 3.73
N ILE A 39 -11.99 -14.20 3.01
CA ILE A 39 -11.67 -13.86 1.63
C ILE A 39 -12.05 -15.05 0.76
N THR A 40 -12.88 -14.80 -0.24
CA THR A 40 -13.31 -15.84 -1.15
C THR A 40 -12.33 -15.93 -2.31
N ARG A 41 -11.77 -17.10 -2.52
CA ARG A 41 -10.85 -17.32 -3.61
C ARG A 41 -11.55 -17.19 -4.96
N VAL A 42 -10.84 -16.59 -5.92
CA VAL A 42 -11.30 -16.48 -7.30
C VAL A 42 -10.30 -17.21 -8.19
N PRO A 43 -10.76 -18.21 -8.96
CA PRO A 43 -9.84 -18.94 -9.84
C PRO A 43 -9.35 -18.07 -11.01
N HIS A 44 -8.20 -18.43 -11.55
CA HIS A 44 -7.63 -17.79 -12.73
C HIS A 44 -7.20 -16.34 -12.53
N THR A 45 -6.88 -15.98 -11.28
CA THR A 45 -6.29 -14.69 -10.98
C THR A 45 -4.79 -14.84 -10.73
N PRO A 46 -4.02 -13.75 -10.84
CA PRO A 46 -2.61 -13.81 -10.45
C PRO A 46 -2.46 -14.29 -9.01
N ASP A 47 -1.32 -14.90 -8.69
CA ASP A 47 -1.12 -15.48 -7.36
C ASP A 47 -1.08 -14.45 -6.23
N TYR A 48 -0.79 -13.19 -6.55
CA TYR A 48 -0.83 -12.13 -5.54
C TYR A 48 -2.25 -11.67 -5.21
N VAL A 49 -3.23 -12.04 -6.01
CA VAL A 49 -4.64 -11.78 -5.70
C VAL A 49 -5.13 -12.89 -4.79
N ARG A 50 -5.38 -12.56 -3.54
CA ARG A 50 -5.82 -13.55 -2.56
C ARG A 50 -7.26 -14.00 -2.82
N GLY A 51 -8.06 -13.12 -3.37
CA GLY A 51 -9.45 -13.35 -3.65
C GLY A 51 -10.24 -12.06 -3.58
N VAL A 52 -11.49 -12.15 -3.17
CA VAL A 52 -12.37 -11.00 -3.01
C VAL A 52 -12.99 -11.00 -1.62
N MET A 53 -13.36 -9.82 -1.15
CA MET A 53 -14.06 -9.66 0.11
C MET A 53 -15.30 -8.80 -0.10
N ASN A 54 -16.28 -8.97 0.77
CA ASN A 54 -17.47 -8.16 0.78
C ASN A 54 -17.31 -7.06 1.82
N LEU A 55 -17.45 -5.83 1.39
CA LEU A 55 -17.42 -4.67 2.26
C LEU A 55 -18.72 -3.90 2.11
N ARG A 56 -19.63 -4.11 3.05
CA ARG A 56 -20.93 -3.41 3.08
C ARG A 56 -21.67 -3.47 1.74
N GLY A 57 -21.72 -4.67 1.17
CA GLY A 57 -22.45 -4.90 -0.08
C GLY A 57 -21.62 -4.71 -1.35
N SER A 58 -20.41 -4.21 -1.23
CA SER A 58 -19.48 -4.08 -2.37
C SER A 58 -18.47 -5.20 -2.31
N VAL A 59 -18.17 -5.79 -3.46
CA VAL A 59 -17.17 -6.84 -3.58
C VAL A 59 -15.90 -6.21 -4.15
N LEU A 60 -14.79 -6.39 -3.45
CA LEU A 60 -13.52 -5.82 -3.90
C LEU A 60 -12.40 -6.86 -3.84
N PRO A 61 -11.41 -6.74 -4.72
CA PRO A 61 -10.29 -7.66 -4.72
C PRO A 61 -9.37 -7.40 -3.54
N VAL A 62 -8.71 -8.47 -3.09
CA VAL A 62 -7.76 -8.42 -1.99
C VAL A 62 -6.42 -8.91 -2.49
N VAL A 63 -5.42 -8.08 -2.36
CA VAL A 63 -4.06 -8.34 -2.85
C VAL A 63 -3.15 -8.65 -1.66
N ASP A 64 -2.40 -9.73 -1.77
CA ASP A 64 -1.31 -10.01 -0.84
C ASP A 64 -0.13 -9.13 -1.26
N LEU A 65 0.08 -8.05 -0.52
CA LEU A 65 1.05 -7.04 -0.91
C LEU A 65 2.48 -7.59 -0.95
N LYS A 66 2.82 -8.48 -0.03
CA LYS A 66 4.16 -9.08 -0.05
C LYS A 66 4.38 -9.88 -1.33
N LYS A 67 3.41 -10.66 -1.74
CA LYS A 67 3.52 -11.41 -2.98
C LYS A 67 3.62 -10.49 -4.19
N ARG A 68 2.81 -9.45 -4.20
CA ARG A 68 2.83 -8.48 -5.30
C ARG A 68 4.18 -7.82 -5.47
N LEU A 69 4.86 -7.53 -4.36
CA LEU A 69 6.15 -6.87 -4.37
C LEU A 69 7.32 -7.85 -4.52
N GLY A 70 7.04 -9.15 -4.59
CA GLY A 70 8.09 -10.15 -4.72
C GLY A 70 8.81 -10.46 -3.42
N LEU A 71 8.20 -10.15 -2.31
CA LEU A 71 8.76 -10.43 -0.99
C LEU A 71 8.28 -11.80 -0.49
N GLU A 72 9.01 -12.35 0.46
CA GLU A 72 8.66 -13.62 1.05
C GLU A 72 7.37 -13.50 1.85
N SER A 73 6.43 -14.42 1.61
CA SER A 73 5.13 -14.37 2.26
C SER A 73 5.08 -15.37 3.42
N ASN A 74 4.60 -14.92 4.56
CA ASN A 74 4.46 -15.72 5.76
C ASN A 74 2.99 -15.91 6.11
N ASP A 75 2.73 -16.75 7.10
CA ASP A 75 1.38 -16.93 7.60
C ASP A 75 0.86 -15.65 8.25
N PHE A 76 -0.44 -15.52 8.27
CA PHE A 76 -1.07 -14.37 8.93
C PHE A 76 -0.95 -14.50 10.43
N THR A 77 -0.87 -13.37 11.11
CA THR A 77 -0.80 -13.31 12.57
C THR A 77 -1.94 -12.43 13.07
N ASP A 78 -2.01 -12.25 14.39
CA ASP A 78 -3.01 -11.36 14.98
C ASP A 78 -2.78 -9.90 14.58
N ASP A 79 -1.58 -9.57 14.13
CA ASP A 79 -1.25 -8.20 13.71
C ASP A 79 -1.58 -7.93 12.25
N THR A 80 -1.87 -8.96 11.47
CA THR A 80 -2.18 -8.81 10.04
C THR A 80 -3.41 -7.95 9.85
N ARG A 81 -3.34 -7.05 8.88
CA ARG A 81 -4.42 -6.12 8.57
C ARG A 81 -4.68 -6.05 7.08
N ILE A 82 -5.88 -5.63 6.75
CA ILE A 82 -6.23 -5.29 5.37
C ILE A 82 -6.43 -3.79 5.33
N ILE A 83 -5.62 -3.12 4.51
CA ILE A 83 -5.79 -1.68 4.27
C ILE A 83 -6.60 -1.54 3.00
N ILE A 84 -7.80 -1.00 3.12
CA ILE A 84 -8.64 -0.79 1.96
C ILE A 84 -8.31 0.58 1.39
N VAL A 85 -7.84 0.57 0.17
CA VAL A 85 -7.41 1.79 -0.52
C VAL A 85 -8.32 2.04 -1.71
N LYS A 86 -8.39 3.29 -2.09
CA LYS A 86 -9.09 3.69 -3.30
C LYS A 86 -8.11 4.43 -4.19
N VAL A 87 -7.95 3.94 -5.40
CA VAL A 87 -7.09 4.54 -6.40
C VAL A 87 -7.96 4.78 -7.63
N GLU A 88 -8.14 6.05 -7.96
CA GLU A 88 -9.13 6.46 -8.95
C GLU A 88 -10.50 5.95 -8.50
N ASP A 89 -11.16 5.12 -9.26
CA ASP A 89 -12.48 4.59 -8.89
C ASP A 89 -12.43 3.15 -8.40
N LEU A 90 -11.22 2.62 -8.21
CA LEU A 90 -11.05 1.23 -7.85
C LEU A 90 -10.70 1.08 -6.36
N SER A 91 -11.48 0.29 -5.64
CA SER A 91 -11.20 -0.04 -4.25
C SER A 91 -10.56 -1.43 -4.18
N VAL A 92 -9.47 -1.53 -3.43
CA VAL A 92 -8.70 -2.77 -3.30
C VAL A 92 -8.27 -2.93 -1.85
N GLY A 93 -8.33 -4.15 -1.35
CA GLY A 93 -7.77 -4.46 -0.04
C GLY A 93 -6.32 -4.92 -0.18
N LEU A 94 -5.45 -4.37 0.65
CA LEU A 94 -4.04 -4.75 0.67
C LEU A 94 -3.73 -5.43 1.99
N ILE A 95 -3.24 -6.67 1.93
CA ILE A 95 -2.86 -7.40 3.12
C ILE A 95 -1.44 -6.99 3.52
N VAL A 96 -1.30 -6.51 4.75
CA VAL A 96 -0.02 -6.10 5.31
C VAL A 96 0.22 -6.82 6.63
N ASP A 97 1.49 -6.93 7.04
CA ASP A 97 1.84 -7.65 8.26
C ASP A 97 1.37 -6.96 9.52
N ALA A 98 1.41 -5.65 9.54
CA ALA A 98 0.95 -4.85 10.68
C ALA A 98 0.88 -3.39 10.25
N VAL A 99 -0.03 -2.64 10.87
CA VAL A 99 -0.08 -1.20 10.67
C VAL A 99 0.64 -0.56 11.84
N SER A 100 1.59 0.33 11.55
CA SER A 100 2.40 0.97 12.57
C SER A 100 1.76 2.24 13.09
N GLU A 101 1.64 3.24 12.24
CA GLU A 101 1.11 4.53 12.67
C GLU A 101 0.82 5.44 11.49
N VAL A 102 0.13 6.52 11.76
CA VAL A 102 -0.04 7.62 10.81
C VAL A 102 0.99 8.68 11.17
N MET A 103 1.71 9.18 10.19
CA MET A 103 2.73 10.17 10.41
C MET A 103 2.69 11.25 9.35
N THR A 104 3.24 12.40 9.71
CA THR A 104 3.36 13.54 8.79
C THR A 104 4.84 13.77 8.52
N ILE A 105 5.20 13.85 7.25
CA ILE A 105 6.58 14.16 6.88
C ILE A 105 6.59 15.28 5.86
N GLU A 106 7.73 15.97 5.78
CA GLU A 106 7.90 17.01 4.77
C GLU A 106 8.15 16.35 3.42
N GLN A 107 7.49 16.86 2.40
CA GLN A 107 7.63 16.31 1.05
C GLN A 107 9.09 16.33 0.58
N LYS A 108 9.83 17.35 0.97
CA LYS A 108 11.25 17.46 0.59
C LYS A 108 12.13 16.39 1.24
N SER A 109 11.63 15.72 2.26
CA SER A 109 12.37 14.63 2.91
C SER A 109 12.29 13.33 2.13
N ILE A 110 11.48 13.30 1.09
CA ILE A 110 11.31 12.10 0.28
C ILE A 110 12.30 12.14 -0.87
N GLU A 111 13.17 11.15 -0.91
CA GLU A 111 14.16 11.03 -1.96
C GLU A 111 13.68 10.02 -3.01
N ASN A 112 14.23 10.15 -4.20
CA ASN A 112 13.92 9.23 -5.29
C ASN A 112 14.38 7.82 -4.91
N ALA A 113 13.54 6.83 -5.17
CA ALA A 113 13.79 5.44 -4.79
C ALA A 113 14.56 4.65 -5.83
N GLN A 114 15.32 5.32 -6.69
CA GLN A 114 16.07 4.61 -7.74
C GLN A 114 17.15 3.69 -7.21
N SER A 115 17.73 4.04 -6.07
CA SER A 115 18.68 3.14 -5.44
C SER A 115 17.88 2.04 -4.78
N VAL A 116 18.25 0.83 -5.08
CA VAL A 116 17.54 -0.35 -4.64
C VAL A 116 17.26 -0.34 -3.16
N VAL A 117 16.00 -0.45 -2.84
CA VAL A 117 15.58 -0.61 -1.47
C VAL A 117 14.85 -1.94 -1.41
N SER A 118 15.36 -2.85 -0.59
CA SER A 118 14.63 -4.07 -0.22
C SER A 118 14.33 -5.04 -1.36
N GLY A 119 14.95 -4.90 -2.51
CA GLY A 119 14.69 -5.80 -3.63
C GLY A 119 13.36 -5.60 -4.31
N VAL A 120 12.61 -4.57 -3.94
CA VAL A 120 11.34 -4.26 -4.60
C VAL A 120 11.60 -3.50 -5.89
N ALA A 121 10.88 -3.85 -6.95
CA ALA A 121 11.06 -3.19 -8.24
C ALA A 121 10.79 -1.69 -8.13
N ALA A 122 11.64 -0.91 -8.81
CA ALA A 122 11.59 0.55 -8.70
C ALA A 122 10.25 1.14 -9.16
N ASN A 123 9.57 0.49 -10.10
CA ASN A 123 8.29 1.01 -10.58
C ASN A 123 7.17 0.93 -9.54
N TYR A 124 7.35 0.14 -8.47
CA TYR A 124 6.38 0.07 -7.38
C TYR A 124 6.64 1.13 -6.31
N LEU A 125 7.70 1.91 -6.45
CA LEU A 125 8.13 2.85 -5.43
C LEU A 125 8.00 4.28 -5.92
N ASP A 126 7.49 5.16 -5.05
CA ASP A 126 7.44 6.60 -5.34
C ASP A 126 8.60 7.33 -4.69
N GLY A 127 9.18 6.75 -3.66
CA GLY A 127 10.30 7.39 -2.99
C GLY A 127 10.64 6.73 -1.67
N VAL A 128 11.61 7.31 -0.99
CA VAL A 128 12.03 6.86 0.32
C VAL A 128 12.12 8.07 1.23
N GLY A 129 11.40 8.00 2.34
CA GLY A 129 11.42 9.06 3.34
C GLY A 129 12.32 8.66 4.50
N LYS A 130 13.02 9.64 5.03
CA LYS A 130 13.84 9.46 6.22
C LYS A 130 13.24 10.27 7.35
N LEU A 131 12.97 9.61 8.44
CA LEU A 131 12.42 10.26 9.63
C LEU A 131 13.17 9.72 10.83
N ASP A 132 13.99 10.57 11.46
CA ASP A 132 14.87 10.15 12.54
C ASP A 132 15.77 9.01 12.06
N ASN A 133 15.70 7.83 12.68
CA ASN A 133 16.48 6.67 12.27
C ASN A 133 15.66 5.67 11.47
N ARG A 134 14.50 6.08 10.99
CA ARG A 134 13.57 5.21 10.26
C ARG A 134 13.63 5.48 8.79
N LEU A 135 13.55 4.41 8.03
CA LEU A 135 13.46 4.49 6.58
C LEU A 135 12.05 4.05 6.18
N LEU A 136 11.35 4.92 5.49
CA LEU A 136 9.98 4.69 5.07
C LEU A 136 9.92 4.60 3.55
N ILE A 137 9.47 3.46 3.05
CA ILE A 137 9.43 3.22 1.61
C ILE A 137 8.05 3.57 1.10
N LEU A 138 7.96 4.63 0.31
CA LEU A 138 6.68 5.11 -0.21
C LEU A 138 6.30 4.34 -1.45
N LEU A 139 5.15 3.68 -1.41
CA LEU A 139 4.68 2.83 -2.49
C LEU A 139 3.83 3.59 -3.49
N ASN A 140 3.93 3.19 -4.74
CA ASN A 140 3.11 3.69 -5.83
C ASN A 140 1.93 2.73 -6.02
N LEU A 141 0.77 3.09 -5.48
CA LEU A 141 -0.39 2.22 -5.51
C LEU A 141 -0.93 1.99 -6.92
N GLU A 142 -0.84 2.98 -7.79
CA GLU A 142 -1.30 2.81 -9.16
C GLU A 142 -0.54 1.70 -9.86
N ALA A 143 0.77 1.68 -9.68
CA ALA A 143 1.59 0.62 -10.27
C ALA A 143 1.32 -0.74 -9.63
N ILE A 144 1.15 -0.75 -8.31
CA ILE A 144 0.92 -2.01 -7.57
C ILE A 144 -0.41 -2.63 -7.96
N ILE A 145 -1.46 -1.83 -8.02
CA ILE A 145 -2.79 -2.30 -8.36
C ILE A 145 -2.88 -2.62 -9.85
N GLY A 146 -1.98 -2.05 -10.65
CA GLY A 146 -1.98 -2.29 -12.07
C GLY A 146 -3.06 -1.54 -12.81
N ILE A 147 -3.34 -0.33 -12.37
CA ILE A 147 -4.26 0.54 -13.10
C ILE A 147 -3.54 1.00 -14.35
N ASN A 148 -3.71 0.22 -15.39
CA ASN A 148 -3.13 0.46 -16.69
C ASN A 148 -4.09 -0.08 -17.73
N GLN A 149 -3.66 -0.09 -18.98
CA GLN A 149 -4.50 -0.54 -20.06
C GLN A 149 -4.94 -2.00 -19.91
N GLU A 150 -4.11 -2.83 -19.33
CA GLU A 150 -4.46 -4.23 -19.11
C GLU A 150 -5.59 -4.38 -18.12
N THR A 151 -5.55 -3.63 -17.03
CA THR A 151 -6.60 -3.65 -16.04
C THR A 151 -7.91 -3.17 -16.64
N ALA A 152 -7.86 -2.13 -17.44
CA ALA A 152 -9.04 -1.60 -18.12
C ALA A 152 -9.64 -2.62 -19.07
N LYS A 153 -8.83 -3.45 -19.71
CA LYS A 153 -9.33 -4.46 -20.62
C LYS A 153 -10.01 -5.61 -19.89
N ILE A 154 -9.55 -5.93 -18.72
CA ILE A 154 -10.11 -7.02 -17.93
C ILE A 154 -11.46 -6.63 -17.34
N SER A 155 -11.58 -5.40 -16.95
CA SER A 155 -12.82 -4.90 -16.41
C SER A 155 -13.79 -4.49 -17.50
#